data_e7d6ed87d7c43b6f7615e684d011701d
#
_entry.id   e7d6ed87d7c43b6f7615e684d011701d
#
_cell.length_a   1.000
_cell.length_b   1.000
_cell.length_c   1.000
_cell.angle_alpha   90.00
_cell.angle_beta   90.00
_cell.angle_gamma   90.00
#
_symmetry.space_group_name_H-M   'P 1'
#
loop_
_entity.id
_entity.type
_entity.pdbx_description
1 polymer ?
#
loop_
_entity_poly.entity_id
_entity_poly.type
_entity_poly.pdbx_seq_one_letter_code
_entity_poly.pdbx_strand_id
1 'polypeptide(L)'
;MTPVTDAMVLAAGLGTRMRPITDTLPKPLVRVGGRTLLDHALDSLARAGVQRAVVNVHHHADQVEAHLAGRPAPQVAISDERTGLLDSGGGVAKALPLLNGEAFLVLNADTFWIDGASSNLKRLVAHWDPARMDALLLVAALTGSVGFDGPGDFSFTSDGRLRRRPERQVAPFVYAGAAVMPRSAFADAPDGPFSLNRLWDAAIANDRLFG
;
A
#
# COMPACT_ATOMS: atom_id res chain seq x y z
N MET A 1 -18.47 -13.16 3.25
CA MET A 1 -17.20 -12.42 3.46
C MET A 1 -17.55 -10.94 3.63
N THR A 2 -17.02 -10.29 4.66
CA THR A 2 -17.21 -8.83 4.83
C THR A 2 -16.50 -8.11 3.69
N PRO A 3 -17.14 -7.20 2.98
CA PRO A 3 -16.53 -6.49 1.88
C PRO A 3 -15.36 -5.60 2.36
N VAL A 4 -14.27 -5.55 1.62
CA VAL A 4 -13.15 -4.63 1.86
C VAL A 4 -13.52 -3.27 1.25
N THR A 5 -14.01 -2.36 2.09
CA THR A 5 -14.51 -1.04 1.66
C THR A 5 -13.63 0.13 2.08
N ASP A 6 -12.62 -0.15 2.89
CA ASP A 6 -11.70 0.86 3.43
C ASP A 6 -10.27 0.63 2.91
N ALA A 7 -9.51 1.69 2.82
CA ALA A 7 -8.12 1.63 2.41
C ALA A 7 -7.24 2.61 3.21
N MET A 8 -5.98 2.22 3.42
CA MET A 8 -4.89 3.10 3.82
C MET A 8 -4.01 3.42 2.62
N VAL A 9 -3.73 4.70 2.39
CA VAL A 9 -2.82 5.18 1.33
C VAL A 9 -1.58 5.78 1.98
N LEU A 10 -0.44 5.15 1.77
CA LEU A 10 0.84 5.56 2.33
C LEU A 10 1.45 6.70 1.50
N ALA A 11 1.34 7.93 2.00
CA ALA A 11 1.72 9.16 1.31
C ALA A 11 2.69 10.05 2.11
N ALA A 12 3.10 9.64 3.33
CA ALA A 12 3.93 10.43 4.23
C ALA A 12 5.44 10.45 3.89
N GLY A 13 5.88 9.68 2.87
CA GLY A 13 7.28 9.51 2.54
C GLY A 13 7.99 10.82 2.10
N LEU A 14 9.26 10.98 2.48
CA LEU A 14 10.06 12.17 2.17
C LEU A 14 10.43 12.31 0.68
N GLY A 15 10.35 11.26 -0.11
CA GLY A 15 10.65 11.29 -1.55
C GLY A 15 12.10 11.61 -1.91
N THR A 16 13.07 11.38 -1.03
CA THR A 16 14.47 11.83 -1.14
C THR A 16 15.17 11.44 -2.43
N ARG A 17 14.81 10.28 -3.02
CA ARG A 17 15.35 9.80 -4.31
C ARG A 17 14.92 10.64 -5.52
N MET A 18 13.87 11.44 -5.38
CA MET A 18 13.32 12.30 -6.45
C MET A 18 13.74 13.76 -6.32
N ARG A 19 14.69 14.09 -5.45
CA ARG A 19 15.24 15.45 -5.37
C ARG A 19 15.90 15.84 -6.71
N PRO A 20 15.77 17.11 -7.13
CA PRO A 20 15.24 18.26 -6.39
C PRO A 20 13.71 18.46 -6.46
N ILE A 21 12.97 17.63 -7.21
CA ILE A 21 11.51 17.77 -7.40
C ILE A 21 10.80 17.79 -6.05
N THR A 22 11.20 16.86 -5.16
CA THR A 22 10.56 16.70 -3.84
C THR A 22 11.02 17.67 -2.78
N ASP A 23 11.88 18.62 -3.09
CA ASP A 23 12.22 19.71 -2.18
C ASP A 23 11.06 20.71 -2.02
N THR A 24 10.19 20.83 -3.03
CA THR A 24 9.07 21.77 -3.06
C THR A 24 7.70 21.13 -3.27
N LEU A 25 7.66 19.87 -3.75
CA LEU A 25 6.45 19.14 -4.06
C LEU A 25 6.48 17.75 -3.38
N PRO A 26 5.47 17.37 -2.58
CA PRO A 26 5.46 16.04 -2.00
C PRO A 26 5.33 14.98 -3.09
N LYS A 27 6.05 13.86 -2.95
CA LYS A 27 6.09 12.78 -3.96
C LYS A 27 4.71 12.33 -4.45
N PRO A 28 3.69 12.17 -3.59
CA PRO A 28 2.34 11.78 -4.03
C PRO A 28 1.70 12.77 -5.02
N LEU A 29 2.13 14.03 -5.05
CA LEU A 29 1.60 15.04 -5.97
C LEU A 29 2.40 15.20 -7.27
N VAL A 30 3.46 14.42 -7.47
CA VAL A 30 4.16 14.35 -8.76
C VAL A 30 3.19 13.82 -9.82
N ARG A 31 3.20 14.46 -10.99
CA ARG A 31 2.27 14.13 -12.09
C ARG A 31 2.86 13.12 -13.05
N VAL A 32 2.05 12.14 -13.40
CA VAL A 32 2.33 11.15 -14.44
C VAL A 32 1.09 11.04 -15.32
N GLY A 33 1.25 11.22 -16.63
CA GLY A 33 0.11 11.20 -17.55
C GLY A 33 -0.95 12.28 -17.26
N GLY A 34 -0.54 13.45 -16.76
CA GLY A 34 -1.44 14.59 -16.47
C GLY A 34 -2.15 14.51 -15.10
N ARG A 35 -2.02 13.42 -14.35
CA ARG A 35 -2.63 13.21 -13.01
C ARG A 35 -1.56 12.99 -11.96
N THR A 36 -1.87 13.32 -10.70
CA THR A 36 -0.93 13.04 -9.61
C THR A 36 -0.87 11.54 -9.30
N LEU A 37 0.26 11.08 -8.74
CA LEU A 37 0.39 9.69 -8.27
C LEU A 37 -0.70 9.36 -7.24
N LEU A 38 -1.02 10.31 -6.35
CA LEU A 38 -2.09 10.17 -5.36
C LEU A 38 -3.47 10.01 -6.02
N ASP A 39 -3.75 10.77 -7.11
CA ASP A 39 -5.00 10.61 -7.86
C ASP A 39 -5.08 9.23 -8.53
N HIS A 40 -3.97 8.73 -9.10
CA HIS A 40 -3.94 7.37 -9.66
C HIS A 40 -4.31 6.32 -8.59
N ALA A 41 -3.74 6.42 -7.38
CA ALA A 41 -4.05 5.52 -6.28
C ALA A 41 -5.52 5.60 -5.85
N LEU A 42 -6.01 6.81 -5.57
CA LEU A 42 -7.39 7.02 -5.09
C LEU A 42 -8.45 6.65 -6.14
N ASP A 43 -8.19 6.92 -7.42
CA ASP A 43 -9.10 6.52 -8.49
C ASP A 43 -9.15 4.99 -8.67
N SER A 44 -8.01 4.32 -8.49
CA SER A 44 -7.97 2.86 -8.51
C SER A 44 -8.77 2.25 -7.36
N LEU A 45 -8.69 2.86 -6.17
CA LEU A 45 -9.52 2.50 -5.01
C LEU A 45 -11.01 2.73 -5.28
N ALA A 46 -11.39 3.89 -5.83
CA ALA A 46 -12.79 4.19 -6.16
C ALA A 46 -13.34 3.18 -7.18
N ARG A 47 -12.57 2.86 -8.25
CA ARG A 47 -12.95 1.82 -9.23
C ARG A 47 -13.07 0.44 -8.62
N ALA A 48 -12.30 0.15 -7.57
CA ALA A 48 -12.39 -1.12 -6.83
C ALA A 48 -13.61 -1.20 -5.90
N GLY A 49 -14.31 -0.09 -5.67
CA GLY A 49 -15.48 -0.03 -4.79
C GLY A 49 -15.15 0.39 -3.36
N VAL A 50 -13.94 0.90 -3.11
CA VAL A 50 -13.56 1.46 -1.82
C VAL A 50 -14.33 2.74 -1.57
N GLN A 51 -14.93 2.84 -0.39
CA GLN A 51 -15.78 3.97 0.02
C GLN A 51 -15.01 5.00 0.84
N ARG A 52 -14.03 4.55 1.63
CA ARG A 52 -13.19 5.39 2.51
C ARG A 52 -11.71 5.10 2.29
N ALA A 53 -10.91 6.15 2.17
CA ALA A 53 -9.45 6.07 2.18
C ALA A 53 -8.88 6.93 3.32
N VAL A 54 -7.97 6.39 4.10
CA VAL A 54 -7.15 7.16 5.04
C VAL A 54 -5.82 7.44 4.36
N VAL A 55 -5.42 8.70 4.31
CA VAL A 55 -4.14 9.13 3.70
C VAL A 55 -3.26 9.68 4.80
N ASN A 56 -2.06 9.10 5.02
CA ASN A 56 -1.13 9.70 5.96
C ASN A 56 -0.33 10.82 5.30
N VAL A 57 -0.03 11.85 6.09
CA VAL A 57 0.67 13.05 5.63
C VAL A 57 1.79 13.42 6.59
N HIS A 58 2.96 13.83 6.06
CA HIS A 58 4.11 14.31 6.82
C HIS A 58 4.82 15.42 6.07
N HIS A 59 5.59 15.10 5.03
CA HIS A 59 6.35 16.06 4.23
C HIS A 59 5.41 16.86 3.32
N HIS A 60 5.45 18.19 3.42
CA HIS A 60 4.53 19.09 2.71
C HIS A 60 3.04 18.73 2.90
N ALA A 61 2.67 18.35 4.12
CA ALA A 61 1.33 17.87 4.46
C ALA A 61 0.22 18.80 4.00
N ASP A 62 0.39 20.12 4.14
CA ASP A 62 -0.62 21.13 3.75
C ASP A 62 -0.94 21.08 2.24
N GLN A 63 0.06 20.77 1.40
CA GLN A 63 -0.17 20.61 -0.04
C GLN A 63 -0.99 19.37 -0.36
N VAL A 64 -0.74 18.26 0.35
CA VAL A 64 -1.50 17.02 0.18
C VAL A 64 -2.94 17.22 0.64
N GLU A 65 -3.16 17.83 1.80
CA GLU A 65 -4.49 18.15 2.33
C GLU A 65 -5.27 19.08 1.39
N ALA A 66 -4.63 20.15 0.91
CA ALA A 66 -5.25 21.08 -0.04
C ALA A 66 -5.66 20.36 -1.36
N HIS A 67 -4.82 19.44 -1.85
CA HIS A 67 -5.13 18.64 -3.04
C HIS A 67 -6.31 17.70 -2.84
N LEU A 68 -6.45 17.14 -1.62
CA LEU A 68 -7.52 16.21 -1.28
C LEU A 68 -8.85 16.92 -0.95
N ALA A 69 -8.82 18.22 -0.69
CA ALA A 69 -10.01 19.00 -0.36
C ALA A 69 -11.05 18.92 -1.50
N GLY A 70 -12.28 18.57 -1.14
CA GLY A 70 -13.39 18.48 -2.11
C GLY A 70 -13.36 17.25 -3.03
N ARG A 71 -12.49 16.27 -2.78
CA ARG A 71 -12.50 15.02 -3.55
C ARG A 71 -13.81 14.25 -3.35
N PRO A 72 -14.53 13.88 -4.45
CA PRO A 72 -15.84 13.26 -4.33
C PRO A 72 -15.81 11.79 -3.88
N ALA A 73 -14.79 11.02 -4.31
CA ALA A 73 -14.66 9.58 -4.00
C ALA A 73 -13.21 9.09 -4.18
N PRO A 74 -12.78 8.11 -3.32
CA PRO A 74 -13.41 7.72 -2.06
C PRO A 74 -13.45 8.89 -1.06
N GLN A 75 -14.28 8.80 0.01
CA GLN A 75 -14.18 9.75 1.13
C GLN A 75 -12.80 9.67 1.75
N VAL A 76 -12.15 10.81 1.94
CA VAL A 76 -10.78 10.85 2.47
C VAL A 76 -10.78 11.33 3.91
N ALA A 77 -10.06 10.60 4.77
CA ALA A 77 -9.65 11.03 6.11
C ALA A 77 -8.12 11.18 6.15
N ILE A 78 -7.63 12.12 6.95
CA ILE A 78 -6.19 12.38 7.09
C ILE A 78 -5.67 11.72 8.36
N SER A 79 -4.53 11.01 8.25
CA SER A 79 -3.72 10.57 9.37
C SER A 79 -2.46 11.45 9.45
N ASP A 80 -2.45 12.41 10.37
CA ASP A 80 -1.38 13.40 10.46
C ASP A 80 -0.14 12.84 11.16
N GLU A 81 0.97 12.77 10.45
CA GLU A 81 2.29 12.35 10.96
C GLU A 81 3.29 13.51 11.05
N ARG A 82 2.86 14.79 11.03
CA ARG A 82 3.78 15.95 11.07
C ARG A 82 4.72 15.92 12.27
N THR A 83 4.30 15.35 13.39
CA THR A 83 5.12 15.26 14.62
C THR A 83 6.22 14.19 14.55
N GLY A 84 6.15 13.26 13.59
CA GLY A 84 7.15 12.21 13.43
C GLY A 84 6.72 11.18 12.38
N LEU A 85 7.63 10.85 11.47
CA LEU A 85 7.42 9.84 10.44
C LEU A 85 7.41 8.44 11.07
N LEU A 86 6.38 7.64 10.76
CA LEU A 86 6.14 6.36 11.43
C LEU A 86 6.55 5.13 10.60
N ASP A 87 7.12 5.34 9.39
CA ASP A 87 7.32 4.25 8.42
C ASP A 87 5.98 3.59 8.02
N SER A 88 6.03 2.61 7.14
CA SER A 88 4.83 2.03 6.54
C SER A 88 3.93 1.31 7.54
N GLY A 89 4.48 0.50 8.43
CA GLY A 89 3.71 -0.24 9.44
C GLY A 89 3.15 0.66 10.54
N GLY A 90 3.98 1.56 11.09
CA GLY A 90 3.55 2.51 12.11
C GLY A 90 2.50 3.49 11.59
N GLY A 91 2.62 3.92 10.32
CA GLY A 91 1.63 4.76 9.65
C GLY A 91 0.26 4.08 9.54
N VAL A 92 0.23 2.79 9.15
CA VAL A 92 -1.01 2.00 9.15
C VAL A 92 -1.56 1.84 10.56
N ALA A 93 -0.72 1.46 11.54
CA ALA A 93 -1.15 1.27 12.93
C ALA A 93 -1.82 2.54 13.50
N LYS A 94 -1.22 3.71 13.27
CA LYS A 94 -1.79 5.01 13.65
C LYS A 94 -3.13 5.27 12.98
N ALA A 95 -3.31 4.85 11.73
CA ALA A 95 -4.52 5.09 10.94
C ALA A 95 -5.67 4.13 11.29
N LEU A 96 -5.43 3.01 12.01
CA LEU A 96 -6.45 2.01 12.32
C LEU A 96 -7.73 2.59 12.94
N PRO A 97 -7.72 3.55 13.87
CA PRO A 97 -8.95 4.12 14.43
C PRO A 97 -9.83 4.82 13.38
N LEU A 98 -9.26 5.21 12.22
CA LEU A 98 -9.97 5.89 11.13
C LEU A 98 -10.51 4.91 10.08
N LEU A 99 -10.12 3.64 10.12
CA LEU A 99 -10.59 2.55 9.26
C LEU A 99 -11.72 1.79 9.97
N ASN A 100 -12.74 1.33 9.23
CA ASN A 100 -13.91 0.69 9.86
C ASN A 100 -13.96 -0.82 9.67
N GLY A 101 -13.36 -1.36 8.61
CA GLY A 101 -13.45 -2.79 8.27
C GLY A 101 -12.54 -3.69 9.10
N GLU A 102 -12.86 -4.98 9.16
CA GLU A 102 -11.97 -6.03 9.70
C GLU A 102 -10.74 -6.26 8.83
N ALA A 103 -10.87 -6.00 7.53
CA ALA A 103 -9.77 -6.00 6.58
C ALA A 103 -9.86 -4.76 5.68
N PHE A 104 -8.73 -4.28 5.22
CA PHE A 104 -8.61 -3.08 4.40
C PHE A 104 -7.48 -3.22 3.38
N LEU A 105 -7.55 -2.42 2.33
CA LEU A 105 -6.46 -2.27 1.37
C LEU A 105 -5.38 -1.34 1.95
N VAL A 106 -4.13 -1.65 1.67
CA VAL A 106 -2.99 -0.75 1.88
C VAL A 106 -2.38 -0.46 0.52
N LEU A 107 -2.23 0.82 0.16
CA LEU A 107 -1.62 1.26 -1.10
C LEU A 107 -0.46 2.20 -0.84
N ASN A 108 0.62 2.04 -1.62
CA ASN A 108 1.64 3.07 -1.75
C ASN A 108 1.13 4.15 -2.72
N ALA A 109 1.18 5.41 -2.31
CA ALA A 109 0.77 6.55 -3.15
C ALA A 109 1.73 6.84 -4.31
N ASP A 110 2.85 6.16 -4.39
CA ASP A 110 3.93 6.41 -5.36
C ASP A 110 4.11 5.28 -6.39
N THR A 111 3.21 4.31 -6.38
CA THR A 111 3.19 3.20 -7.32
C THR A 111 1.84 3.19 -8.06
N PHE A 112 1.86 3.00 -9.34
CA PHE A 112 0.65 2.78 -10.13
C PHE A 112 0.88 1.71 -11.19
N TRP A 113 -0.19 1.15 -11.69
CA TRP A 113 -0.21 0.16 -12.75
C TRP A 113 -1.33 0.46 -13.75
N ILE A 114 -1.24 -0.15 -14.91
CA ILE A 114 -2.31 -0.14 -15.90
C ILE A 114 -3.13 -1.41 -15.70
N ASP A 115 -4.41 -1.25 -15.37
CA ASP A 115 -5.32 -2.37 -15.25
C ASP A 115 -5.58 -2.99 -16.64
N GLY A 116 -5.74 -4.31 -16.67
CA GLY A 116 -6.21 -5.03 -17.84
C GLY A 116 -7.74 -4.97 -17.97
N ALA A 117 -8.36 -6.06 -18.44
CA ALA A 117 -9.83 -6.16 -18.58
C ALA A 117 -10.57 -6.06 -17.24
N SER A 118 -9.91 -6.35 -16.12
CA SER A 118 -10.44 -6.21 -14.76
C SER A 118 -9.45 -5.48 -13.87
N SER A 119 -9.96 -4.72 -12.89
CA SER A 119 -9.13 -4.02 -11.91
C SER A 119 -8.31 -5.00 -11.07
N ASN A 120 -7.00 -4.74 -10.96
CA ASN A 120 -6.09 -5.52 -10.12
C ASN A 120 -6.53 -5.51 -8.64
N LEU A 121 -7.01 -4.37 -8.13
CA LEU A 121 -7.52 -4.29 -6.75
C LEU A 121 -8.79 -5.09 -6.55
N LYS A 122 -9.73 -5.10 -7.52
CA LYS A 122 -10.92 -5.97 -7.44
C LYS A 122 -10.54 -7.44 -7.40
N ARG A 123 -9.58 -7.85 -8.23
CA ARG A 123 -9.06 -9.21 -8.22
C ARG A 123 -8.39 -9.54 -6.90
N LEU A 124 -7.56 -8.64 -6.37
CA LEU A 124 -6.89 -8.81 -5.09
C LEU A 124 -7.90 -9.03 -3.95
N VAL A 125 -8.91 -8.16 -3.85
CA VAL A 125 -9.99 -8.29 -2.85
C VAL A 125 -10.79 -9.58 -3.02
N ALA A 126 -11.08 -9.99 -4.26
CA ALA A 126 -11.81 -11.23 -4.54
C ALA A 126 -11.05 -12.50 -4.14
N HIS A 127 -9.71 -12.45 -4.09
CA HIS A 127 -8.87 -13.58 -3.66
C HIS A 127 -8.57 -13.58 -2.15
N TRP A 128 -8.96 -12.52 -1.42
CA TRP A 128 -8.74 -12.44 0.01
C TRP A 128 -9.54 -13.49 0.78
N ASP A 129 -8.84 -14.29 1.57
CA ASP A 129 -9.44 -15.31 2.45
C ASP A 129 -8.87 -15.18 3.88
N PRO A 130 -9.62 -14.56 4.82
CA PRO A 130 -9.14 -14.35 6.19
C PRO A 130 -8.90 -15.65 6.96
N ALA A 131 -9.50 -16.77 6.55
CA ALA A 131 -9.25 -18.07 7.19
C ALA A 131 -7.85 -18.61 6.87
N ARG A 132 -7.26 -18.19 5.74
CA ARG A 132 -5.96 -18.69 5.25
C ARG A 132 -4.86 -17.64 5.28
N MET A 133 -5.18 -16.34 5.28
CA MET A 133 -4.25 -15.26 4.97
C MET A 133 -4.16 -14.28 6.13
N ASP A 134 -2.93 -13.89 6.48
CA ASP A 134 -2.65 -12.75 7.35
C ASP A 134 -2.27 -11.50 6.54
N ALA A 135 -1.86 -11.69 5.28
CA ALA A 135 -1.78 -10.64 4.27
C ALA A 135 -1.83 -11.25 2.87
N LEU A 136 -2.38 -10.49 1.91
CA LEU A 136 -2.38 -10.82 0.48
C LEU A 136 -1.77 -9.64 -0.29
N LEU A 137 -0.63 -9.86 -0.95
CA LEU A 137 0.11 -8.82 -1.66
C LEU A 137 -0.20 -8.83 -3.16
N LEU A 138 -0.34 -7.66 -3.75
CA LEU A 138 -0.22 -7.51 -5.20
C LEU A 138 1.26 -7.58 -5.56
N VAL A 139 1.63 -8.53 -6.38
CA VAL A 139 3.00 -8.68 -6.87
C VAL A 139 3.04 -8.60 -8.39
N ALA A 140 4.13 -8.06 -8.93
CA ALA A 140 4.37 -7.94 -10.36
C ALA A 140 5.60 -8.74 -10.76
N ALA A 141 5.56 -9.36 -11.96
CA ALA A 141 6.74 -10.01 -12.52
C ALA A 141 7.81 -8.96 -12.85
N LEU A 142 9.08 -9.25 -12.54
CA LEU A 142 10.20 -8.35 -12.85
C LEU A 142 10.26 -7.98 -14.33
N THR A 143 9.98 -8.92 -15.21
CA THR A 143 10.02 -8.72 -16.67
C THR A 143 8.97 -7.74 -17.18
N GLY A 144 7.90 -7.47 -16.41
CA GLY A 144 6.84 -6.52 -16.73
C GLY A 144 6.89 -5.22 -15.91
N SER A 145 7.86 -5.09 -15.00
CA SER A 145 7.96 -3.95 -14.10
C SER A 145 8.86 -2.87 -14.68
N VAL A 146 8.31 -1.70 -14.97
CA VAL A 146 9.06 -0.55 -15.50
C VAL A 146 9.61 0.28 -14.34
N GLY A 147 10.91 0.63 -14.39
CA GLY A 147 11.56 1.47 -13.39
C GLY A 147 11.90 0.74 -12.08
N PHE A 148 11.90 -0.59 -12.09
CA PHE A 148 12.40 -1.41 -10.99
C PHE A 148 13.66 -2.16 -11.43
N ASP A 149 14.81 -1.77 -10.86
CA ASP A 149 16.14 -2.37 -11.16
C ASP A 149 16.62 -3.32 -10.05
N GLY A 150 15.75 -3.66 -9.11
CA GLY A 150 16.08 -4.50 -7.96
C GLY A 150 16.04 -6.01 -8.28
N PRO A 151 16.55 -6.85 -7.36
CA PRO A 151 16.60 -8.30 -7.53
C PRO A 151 15.25 -9.01 -7.26
N GLY A 152 14.15 -8.28 -7.13
CA GLY A 152 12.85 -8.81 -6.72
C GLY A 152 12.74 -9.01 -5.21
N ASP A 153 11.54 -9.36 -4.76
CA ASP A 153 11.22 -9.50 -3.32
C ASP A 153 10.77 -10.91 -2.97
N PHE A 154 10.03 -11.56 -3.88
CA PHE A 154 9.29 -12.79 -3.57
C PHE A 154 9.36 -13.83 -4.70
N SER A 155 9.21 -15.10 -4.28
CA SER A 155 8.84 -16.22 -5.12
C SER A 155 7.54 -16.86 -4.61
N PHE A 156 6.82 -17.59 -5.49
CA PHE A 156 5.63 -18.34 -5.12
C PHE A 156 5.95 -19.79 -4.77
N THR A 157 5.21 -20.34 -3.81
CA THR A 157 5.00 -21.76 -3.68
C THR A 157 3.88 -22.22 -4.63
N SER A 158 3.72 -23.54 -4.85
CA SER A 158 2.70 -24.10 -5.73
C SER A 158 1.25 -23.80 -5.31
N ASP A 159 1.03 -23.42 -4.06
CA ASP A 159 -0.29 -23.12 -3.48
C ASP A 159 -0.53 -21.60 -3.31
N GLY A 160 0.33 -20.75 -3.91
CA GLY A 160 0.16 -19.29 -3.94
C GLY A 160 0.71 -18.54 -2.74
N ARG A 161 1.41 -19.21 -1.81
CA ARG A 161 2.11 -18.52 -0.73
C ARG A 161 3.37 -17.86 -1.24
N LEU A 162 3.73 -16.74 -0.61
CA LEU A 162 4.95 -15.99 -0.91
C LEU A 162 6.09 -16.43 0.01
N ARG A 163 7.29 -16.47 -0.57
CA ARG A 163 8.55 -16.65 0.15
C ARG A 163 9.49 -15.49 -0.16
N ARG A 164 10.18 -14.98 0.85
CA ARG A 164 11.20 -13.96 0.67
C ARG A 164 12.29 -14.46 -0.27
N ARG A 165 12.81 -13.54 -1.06
CA ARG A 165 14.04 -13.74 -1.83
C ARG A 165 15.18 -14.06 -0.87
N PRO A 166 15.91 -15.16 -1.05
CA PRO A 166 17.14 -15.43 -0.31
C PRO A 166 18.22 -14.37 -0.61
N GLU A 167 19.12 -14.14 0.34
CA GLU A 167 20.26 -13.26 0.11
C GLU A 167 21.04 -13.65 -1.15
N ARG A 168 21.52 -12.65 -1.90
CA ARG A 168 22.33 -12.82 -3.12
C ARG A 168 21.66 -13.60 -4.25
N GLN A 169 20.35 -13.78 -4.21
CA GLN A 169 19.57 -14.39 -5.28
C GLN A 169 18.62 -13.36 -5.90
N VAL A 170 18.09 -13.69 -7.07
CA VAL A 170 17.02 -12.94 -7.75
C VAL A 170 15.72 -13.69 -7.52
N ALA A 171 14.66 -12.96 -7.17
CA ALA A 171 13.30 -13.50 -7.13
C ALA A 171 12.49 -12.95 -8.30
N PRO A 172 11.56 -13.73 -8.86
CA PRO A 172 10.85 -13.34 -10.09
C PRO A 172 9.79 -12.24 -9.90
N PHE A 173 9.41 -11.93 -8.65
CA PHE A 173 8.33 -10.99 -8.35
C PHE A 173 8.75 -9.90 -7.39
N VAL A 174 8.19 -8.70 -7.60
CA VAL A 174 8.32 -7.53 -6.74
C VAL A 174 6.97 -7.13 -6.16
N TYR A 175 6.95 -6.60 -4.95
CA TYR A 175 5.76 -5.98 -4.36
C TYR A 175 5.32 -4.78 -5.19
N ALA A 176 4.08 -4.82 -5.68
CA ALA A 176 3.54 -3.80 -6.59
C ALA A 176 2.79 -2.67 -5.86
N GLY A 177 3.05 -2.47 -4.56
CA GLY A 177 2.53 -1.33 -3.82
C GLY A 177 1.07 -1.45 -3.39
N ALA A 178 0.46 -2.64 -3.41
CA ALA A 178 -0.89 -2.87 -2.87
C ALA A 178 -0.98 -4.17 -2.09
N ALA A 179 -1.71 -4.17 -0.98
CA ALA A 179 -1.97 -5.35 -0.16
C ALA A 179 -3.38 -5.31 0.43
N VAL A 180 -3.96 -6.47 0.75
CA VAL A 180 -5.07 -6.61 1.70
C VAL A 180 -4.50 -7.11 3.02
N MET A 181 -4.86 -6.44 4.11
CA MET A 181 -4.42 -6.81 5.46
C MET A 181 -5.61 -6.78 6.43
N PRO A 182 -5.70 -7.73 7.37
CA PRO A 182 -6.68 -7.67 8.43
C PRO A 182 -6.21 -6.74 9.54
N ARG A 183 -7.14 -6.13 10.25
CA ARG A 183 -6.88 -5.32 11.44
C ARG A 183 -6.11 -6.10 12.50
N SER A 184 -6.41 -7.39 12.65
CA SER A 184 -5.78 -8.29 13.61
C SER A 184 -4.26 -8.47 13.41
N ALA A 185 -3.76 -8.26 12.18
CA ALA A 185 -2.31 -8.31 11.92
C ALA A 185 -1.51 -7.25 12.70
N PHE A 186 -2.19 -6.23 13.23
CA PHE A 186 -1.58 -5.13 14.00
C PHE A 186 -1.78 -5.26 15.52
N ALA A 187 -2.38 -6.36 16.02
CA ALA A 187 -2.70 -6.51 17.44
C ALA A 187 -1.44 -6.43 18.34
N ASP A 188 -0.33 -7.01 17.87
CA ASP A 188 0.97 -7.04 18.57
C ASP A 188 1.99 -6.09 17.89
N ALA A 189 1.51 -5.10 17.15
CA ALA A 189 2.39 -4.15 16.48
C ALA A 189 3.13 -3.28 17.52
N PRO A 190 4.41 -2.99 17.32
CA PRO A 190 5.15 -2.11 18.22
C PRO A 190 4.64 -0.66 18.11
N ASP A 191 4.79 0.08 19.20
CA ASP A 191 4.60 1.50 19.18
C ASP A 191 5.69 2.21 18.34
N GLY A 192 5.31 3.30 17.65
CA GLY A 192 6.23 4.13 16.90
C GLY A 192 6.55 3.61 15.49
N PRO A 193 7.73 3.99 14.93
CA PRO A 193 8.08 3.67 13.55
C PRO A 193 8.45 2.20 13.36
N PHE A 194 7.79 1.54 12.40
CA PHE A 194 8.19 0.20 11.93
C PHE A 194 7.69 -0.04 10.49
N SER A 195 8.37 -0.95 9.79
CA SER A 195 8.02 -1.32 8.43
C SER A 195 6.96 -2.43 8.39
N LEU A 196 6.05 -2.38 7.42
CA LEU A 196 5.12 -3.48 7.09
C LEU A 196 5.83 -4.81 6.85
N ASN A 197 7.10 -4.78 6.42
CA ASN A 197 7.89 -6.00 6.25
C ASN A 197 7.92 -6.87 7.50
N ARG A 198 7.92 -6.28 8.70
CA ARG A 198 7.85 -7.00 9.97
C ARG A 198 6.60 -7.89 10.07
N LEU A 199 5.45 -7.37 9.65
CA LEU A 199 4.19 -8.12 9.67
C LEU A 199 4.15 -9.18 8.56
N TRP A 200 4.71 -8.87 7.40
CA TRP A 200 4.82 -9.85 6.32
C TRP A 200 5.78 -10.99 6.66
N ASP A 201 6.88 -10.70 7.35
CA ASP A 201 7.82 -11.74 7.81
C ASP A 201 7.16 -12.66 8.85
N ALA A 202 6.34 -12.11 9.75
CA ALA A 202 5.52 -12.89 10.67
C ALA A 202 4.49 -13.76 9.91
N ALA A 203 3.83 -13.20 8.91
CA ALA A 203 2.88 -13.95 8.06
C ALA A 203 3.58 -15.06 7.25
N ILE A 204 4.82 -14.84 6.78
CA ILE A 204 5.63 -15.89 6.13
C ILE A 204 5.97 -17.00 7.12
N ALA A 205 6.39 -16.65 8.34
CA ALA A 205 6.73 -17.64 9.37
C ALA A 205 5.55 -18.54 9.75
N ASN A 206 4.32 -18.02 9.60
CA ASN A 206 3.07 -18.75 9.84
C ASN A 206 2.50 -19.41 8.57
N ASP A 207 3.20 -19.37 7.43
CA ASP A 207 2.71 -19.85 6.13
C ASP A 207 1.40 -19.16 5.67
N ARG A 208 1.18 -17.87 6.02
CA ARG A 208 -0.05 -17.13 5.82
C ARG A 208 0.12 -15.83 4.99
N LEU A 209 1.30 -15.64 4.34
CA LEU A 209 1.50 -14.58 3.35
C LEU A 209 1.23 -15.12 1.95
N PHE A 210 0.32 -14.48 1.22
CA PHE A 210 -0.08 -14.85 -0.15
C PHE A 210 0.12 -13.69 -1.14
N GLY A 211 0.10 -14.01 -2.45
CA GLY A 211 0.21 -13.03 -3.53
C GLY A 211 -0.62 -13.37 -4.76
#